data_815e61651888b4d92c60bab3b2e292dd
#
_entry.id   815e61651888b4d92c60bab3b2e292dd
#
_cell.length_a   1.000
_cell.length_b   1.000
_cell.length_c   1.000
_cell.angle_alpha   90.00
_cell.angle_beta   90.00
_cell.angle_gamma   90.00
#
_symmetry.space_group_name_H-M   'P 1'
#
loop_
_entity.id
_entity.type
_entity.pdbx_description
1 polymer ?
#
loop_
_entity_poly.entity_id
_entity_poly.type
_entity_poly.pdbx_seq_one_letter_code
_entity_poly.pdbx_strand_id
1 'polypeptide(L)'
;PLPKEQGVCADIDTSFQYLQALQDLHFGRLNPSRFEPVWHSGDEAPDRQAEILAIAGPGLQDIRSAFDKARPALERYQNLRKVYARERVRPLPHWPVVGQGQLLKPGMQDPRVPVLAERMLSEGYLDHLPKPTNTTYGPELAAAVKSFQLDHSLQADGVIGPGTLKEMNVSAQARRDQLRINLERFRWMAQDFEPTSLLVNVPAALLMVYQNGVPVWQTRTQVGRPDRQTPLLKSRVTRLTLNPT
;
A
#
# COMPACT_ATOMS: atom_id res chain seq x y z
N PRO A 1 -4.98 -17.86 20.77
CA PRO A 1 -5.57 -18.92 21.57
C PRO A 1 -5.61 -18.46 23.02
N LEU A 2 -6.77 -18.55 23.66
CA LEU A 2 -6.89 -18.25 25.10
C LEU A 2 -6.16 -19.35 25.89
N PRO A 3 -5.45 -19.01 26.96
CA PRO A 3 -4.80 -19.99 27.82
C PRO A 3 -5.84 -20.94 28.43
N LYS A 4 -5.48 -22.22 28.47
CA LYS A 4 -6.37 -23.29 29.00
C LYS A 4 -6.33 -23.41 30.54
N GLU A 5 -5.45 -22.69 31.19
CA GLU A 5 -5.28 -22.75 32.65
C GLU A 5 -6.07 -21.61 33.32
N GLN A 6 -6.96 -21.98 34.22
CA GLN A 6 -7.65 -21.04 35.11
C GLN A 6 -6.74 -20.71 36.28
N GLY A 7 -6.33 -19.45 36.42
CA GLY A 7 -5.49 -18.98 37.51
C GLY A 7 -4.90 -17.60 37.25
N VAL A 8 -4.28 -17.01 38.26
CA VAL A 8 -3.69 -15.65 38.21
C VAL A 8 -2.70 -15.49 37.05
N CYS A 9 -1.91 -16.53 36.76
CA CYS A 9 -0.97 -16.50 35.63
C CYS A 9 -1.70 -16.42 34.27
N ALA A 10 -2.83 -17.13 34.12
CA ALA A 10 -3.64 -17.09 32.91
C ALA A 10 -4.31 -15.72 32.73
N ASP A 11 -4.73 -15.07 33.79
CA ASP A 11 -5.31 -13.72 33.76
C ASP A 11 -4.27 -12.68 33.39
N ILE A 12 -3.05 -12.78 33.94
CA ILE A 12 -1.93 -11.91 33.60
C ILE A 12 -1.57 -12.08 32.11
N ASP A 13 -1.45 -13.33 31.64
CA ASP A 13 -1.10 -13.61 30.24
C ASP A 13 -2.20 -13.11 29.28
N THR A 14 -3.47 -13.29 29.60
CA THR A 14 -4.60 -12.78 28.82
C THR A 14 -4.59 -11.26 28.77
N SER A 15 -4.34 -10.60 29.90
CA SER A 15 -4.24 -9.14 29.99
C SER A 15 -3.06 -8.61 29.17
N PHE A 16 -1.92 -9.26 29.24
CA PHE A 16 -0.74 -8.92 28.44
C PHE A 16 -1.04 -9.06 26.95
N GLN A 17 -1.63 -10.20 26.51
CA GLN A 17 -1.98 -10.42 25.12
C GLN A 17 -3.01 -9.38 24.59
N TYR A 18 -3.96 -8.98 25.43
CA TYR A 18 -4.94 -7.93 25.10
C TYR A 18 -4.24 -6.58 24.87
N LEU A 19 -3.41 -6.13 25.81
CA LEU A 19 -2.67 -4.88 25.67
C LEU A 19 -1.70 -4.90 24.47
N GLN A 20 -0.99 -6.01 24.29
CA GLN A 20 -0.11 -6.19 23.13
C GLN A 20 -0.87 -6.13 21.81
N ALA A 21 -2.05 -6.76 21.73
CA ALA A 21 -2.87 -6.73 20.52
C ALA A 21 -3.38 -5.31 20.20
N LEU A 22 -3.77 -4.52 21.22
CA LEU A 22 -4.14 -3.11 21.03
C LEU A 22 -2.93 -2.29 20.55
N GLN A 23 -1.77 -2.49 21.16
CA GLN A 23 -0.51 -1.82 20.77
C GLN A 23 -0.14 -2.15 19.31
N ASP A 24 -0.18 -3.42 18.93
CA ASP A 24 0.12 -3.89 17.57
C ASP A 24 -0.85 -3.29 16.53
N LEU A 25 -2.11 -3.07 16.91
CA LEU A 25 -3.10 -2.46 16.04
C LEU A 25 -2.96 -0.94 15.94
N HIS A 26 -2.52 -0.29 17.00
CA HIS A 26 -2.43 1.17 17.09
C HIS A 26 -1.15 1.72 16.50
N PHE A 27 0.00 1.18 16.93
CA PHE A 27 1.32 1.66 16.54
C PHE A 27 2.02 0.78 15.50
N GLY A 28 1.45 -0.39 15.20
CA GLY A 28 2.11 -1.41 14.41
C GLY A 28 2.97 -2.36 15.26
N ARG A 29 3.23 -3.52 14.67
CA ARG A 29 3.96 -4.61 15.32
C ARG A 29 5.47 -4.49 15.15
N LEU A 30 5.90 -3.89 14.06
CA LEU A 30 7.31 -3.81 13.68
C LEU A 30 7.85 -2.42 14.01
N ASN A 31 9.13 -2.35 14.37
CA ASN A 31 9.80 -1.06 14.53
C ASN A 31 10.16 -0.50 13.14
N PRO A 32 9.56 0.63 12.73
CA PRO A 32 9.78 1.20 11.40
C PRO A 32 11.25 1.53 11.11
N SER A 33 12.01 1.99 12.10
CA SER A 33 13.43 2.38 11.92
C SER A 33 14.34 1.21 11.50
N ARG A 34 13.90 -0.05 11.70
CA ARG A 34 14.64 -1.23 11.24
C ARG A 34 14.46 -1.53 9.76
N PHE A 35 13.37 -1.05 9.17
CA PHE A 35 12.97 -1.38 7.80
C PHE A 35 13.05 -0.17 6.87
N GLU A 36 12.88 1.03 7.43
CA GLU A 36 12.88 2.30 6.72
C GLU A 36 13.91 3.22 7.39
N PRO A 37 15.21 3.16 6.98
CA PRO A 37 16.28 3.95 7.61
C PRO A 37 16.06 5.46 7.54
N VAL A 38 15.26 5.91 6.57
CA VAL A 38 14.88 7.34 6.39
C VAL A 38 13.62 7.73 7.18
N TRP A 39 13.10 6.81 8.00
CA TRP A 39 11.93 7.08 8.85
C TRP A 39 12.31 7.95 10.04
N HIS A 40 11.70 9.11 10.15
CA HIS A 40 11.81 9.97 11.32
C HIS A 40 10.41 10.13 11.92
N SER A 41 10.19 9.58 13.10
CA SER A 41 9.03 9.92 13.93
C SER A 41 9.14 11.40 14.32
N GLY A 42 7.99 12.10 14.40
CA GLY A 42 7.96 13.50 14.83
C GLY A 42 8.66 13.74 16.17
N ASP A 43 8.95 15.01 16.47
CA ASP A 43 9.80 15.42 17.58
C ASP A 43 9.31 15.02 18.98
N GLU A 44 8.02 14.69 19.16
CA GLU A 44 7.46 14.16 20.40
C GLU A 44 6.99 12.72 20.19
N ALA A 45 7.71 11.79 20.80
CA ALA A 45 7.23 10.41 20.87
C ALA A 45 5.98 10.37 21.79
N PRO A 46 4.82 9.90 21.28
CA PRO A 46 3.63 9.79 22.12
C PRO A 46 3.89 8.86 23.31
N ASP A 47 3.26 9.15 24.45
CA ASP A 47 3.24 8.19 25.56
C ASP A 47 2.38 6.99 25.17
N ARG A 48 3.03 6.05 24.47
CA ARG A 48 2.38 4.85 23.92
C ARG A 48 1.63 4.05 24.98
N GLN A 49 2.14 4.05 26.21
CA GLN A 49 1.51 3.31 27.30
C GLN A 49 0.21 3.99 27.73
N ALA A 50 0.23 5.30 27.94
CA ALA A 50 -0.96 6.06 28.32
C ALA A 50 -2.06 5.96 27.24
N GLU A 51 -1.71 6.07 25.95
CA GLU A 51 -2.67 5.93 24.86
C GLU A 51 -3.33 4.55 24.83
N ILE A 52 -2.54 3.48 24.98
CA ILE A 52 -3.10 2.12 24.98
C ILE A 52 -3.99 1.88 26.21
N LEU A 53 -3.60 2.37 27.37
CA LEU A 53 -4.43 2.26 28.59
C LEU A 53 -5.75 3.03 28.48
N ALA A 54 -5.74 4.18 27.82
CA ALA A 54 -6.94 4.95 27.55
C ALA A 54 -7.95 4.22 26.64
N ILE A 55 -7.47 3.37 25.75
CA ILE A 55 -8.31 2.50 24.90
C ILE A 55 -8.73 1.24 25.67
N ALA A 56 -7.78 0.63 26.40
CA ALA A 56 -7.97 -0.66 27.04
C ALA A 56 -8.97 -0.62 28.19
N GLY A 57 -8.90 0.41 29.05
CA GLY A 57 -9.77 0.52 30.22
C GLY A 57 -11.27 0.49 29.88
N PRO A 58 -11.77 1.44 29.06
CA PRO A 58 -13.16 1.38 28.58
C PRO A 58 -13.46 0.11 27.76
N GLY A 59 -12.47 -0.43 27.08
CA GLY A 59 -12.56 -1.63 26.26
C GLY A 59 -12.85 -2.92 27.01
N LEU A 60 -12.65 -2.97 28.33
CA LEU A 60 -13.05 -4.12 29.14
C LEU A 60 -14.57 -4.33 29.17
N GLN A 61 -15.36 -3.29 28.90
CA GLN A 61 -16.81 -3.37 28.77
C GLN A 61 -17.26 -3.78 27.35
N ASP A 62 -16.45 -3.42 26.35
CA ASP A 62 -16.68 -3.76 24.93
C ASP A 62 -15.34 -3.95 24.21
N ILE A 63 -14.88 -5.19 24.23
CA ILE A 63 -13.61 -5.58 23.59
C ILE A 63 -13.61 -5.26 22.08
N ARG A 64 -14.76 -5.41 21.40
CA ARG A 64 -14.86 -5.10 19.98
C ARG A 64 -14.60 -3.63 19.71
N SER A 65 -15.24 -2.76 20.49
CA SER A 65 -15.02 -1.31 20.42
C SER A 65 -13.57 -0.92 20.69
N ALA A 66 -12.90 -1.56 21.66
CA ALA A 66 -11.48 -1.34 21.93
C ALA A 66 -10.61 -1.66 20.71
N PHE A 67 -10.82 -2.83 20.11
CA PHE A 67 -10.09 -3.22 18.89
C PHE A 67 -10.37 -2.30 17.69
N ASP A 68 -11.58 -1.78 17.57
CA ASP A 68 -11.90 -0.84 16.49
C ASP A 68 -11.29 0.55 16.74
N LYS A 69 -11.28 1.02 18.00
CA LYS A 69 -10.61 2.27 18.39
C LYS A 69 -9.08 2.21 18.27
N ALA A 70 -8.48 1.05 18.54
CA ALA A 70 -7.04 0.88 18.40
C ALA A 70 -6.58 0.95 16.92
N ARG A 71 -7.46 0.69 15.97
CA ARG A 71 -7.11 0.76 14.54
C ARG A 71 -7.10 2.19 14.03
N PRO A 72 -6.21 2.53 13.06
CA PRO A 72 -6.28 3.81 12.38
C PRO A 72 -7.69 4.12 11.84
N ALA A 73 -8.22 5.30 12.15
CA ALA A 73 -9.51 5.76 11.66
C ALA A 73 -9.48 6.18 10.17
N LEU A 74 -8.30 6.25 9.57
CA LEU A 74 -8.09 6.65 8.18
C LEU A 74 -8.92 5.78 7.22
N GLU A 75 -9.73 6.40 6.38
CA GLU A 75 -10.57 5.69 5.40
C GLU A 75 -9.75 4.74 4.52
N ARG A 76 -8.57 5.17 4.07
CA ARG A 76 -7.65 4.35 3.27
C ARG A 76 -7.22 3.08 3.99
N TYR A 77 -6.90 3.16 5.28
CA TYR A 77 -6.58 1.99 6.08
C TYR A 77 -7.79 1.05 6.19
N GLN A 78 -8.98 1.59 6.44
CA GLN A 78 -10.19 0.78 6.54
C GLN A 78 -10.53 0.08 5.22
N ASN A 79 -10.39 0.78 4.09
CA ASN A 79 -10.61 0.21 2.77
C ASN A 79 -9.56 -0.86 2.44
N LEU A 80 -8.28 -0.61 2.71
CA LEU A 80 -7.21 -1.59 2.53
C LEU A 80 -7.43 -2.84 3.40
N ARG A 81 -7.89 -2.65 4.65
CA ARG A 81 -8.24 -3.76 5.56
C ARG A 81 -9.37 -4.62 5.00
N LYS A 82 -10.42 -4.02 4.45
CA LYS A 82 -11.52 -4.74 3.80
C LYS A 82 -11.04 -5.56 2.60
N VAL A 83 -10.22 -4.95 1.75
CA VAL A 83 -9.61 -5.63 0.60
C VAL A 83 -8.74 -6.80 1.06
N TYR A 84 -7.82 -6.57 2.01
CA TYR A 84 -6.96 -7.63 2.54
C TYR A 84 -7.75 -8.76 3.20
N ALA A 85 -8.81 -8.45 3.97
CA ALA A 85 -9.66 -9.46 4.60
C ALA A 85 -10.32 -10.38 3.56
N ARG A 86 -10.71 -9.85 2.41
CA ARG A 86 -11.26 -10.61 1.28
C ARG A 86 -10.17 -11.43 0.58
N GLU A 87 -9.06 -10.78 0.23
CA GLU A 87 -8.01 -11.41 -0.58
C GLU A 87 -7.23 -12.50 0.18
N ARG A 88 -7.09 -12.40 1.51
CA ARG A 88 -6.35 -13.39 2.31
C ARG A 88 -6.99 -14.79 2.31
N VAL A 89 -8.29 -14.88 2.08
CA VAL A 89 -9.05 -16.16 2.10
C VAL A 89 -9.34 -16.69 0.70
N ARG A 90 -9.12 -15.88 -0.35
CA ARG A 90 -9.32 -16.31 -1.74
C ARG A 90 -8.13 -17.17 -2.19
N PRO A 91 -8.36 -18.19 -3.04
CA PRO A 91 -7.27 -18.85 -3.74
C PRO A 91 -6.40 -17.84 -4.49
N LEU A 92 -5.11 -18.08 -4.53
CA LEU A 92 -4.23 -17.23 -5.34
C LEU A 92 -4.55 -17.44 -6.82
N PRO A 93 -4.80 -16.35 -7.59
CA PRO A 93 -4.95 -16.48 -9.02
C PRO A 93 -3.63 -16.91 -9.65
N HIS A 94 -3.73 -17.67 -10.72
CA HIS A 94 -2.58 -17.96 -11.56
C HIS A 94 -2.37 -16.78 -12.52
N TRP A 95 -1.25 -16.09 -12.35
CA TRP A 95 -0.85 -14.98 -13.23
C TRP A 95 0.31 -15.42 -14.12
N PRO A 96 0.12 -15.48 -15.45
CA PRO A 96 1.20 -15.82 -16.37
C PRO A 96 2.36 -14.83 -16.26
N VAL A 97 3.58 -15.35 -16.34
CA VAL A 97 4.79 -14.53 -16.35
C VAL A 97 5.15 -14.17 -17.79
N VAL A 98 5.21 -12.88 -18.08
CA VAL A 98 5.60 -12.37 -19.40
C VAL A 98 7.12 -12.44 -19.52
N GLY A 99 7.62 -13.13 -20.55
CA GLY A 99 9.06 -13.34 -20.75
C GLY A 99 9.84 -12.05 -21.00
N GLN A 100 11.13 -12.12 -20.71
CA GLN A 100 12.09 -11.04 -21.05
C GLN A 100 12.22 -10.88 -22.56
N GLY A 101 12.58 -9.69 -23.02
CA GLY A 101 12.76 -9.41 -24.44
C GLY A 101 13.02 -7.94 -24.72
N GLN A 102 13.10 -7.61 -25.99
CA GLN A 102 13.22 -6.23 -26.44
C GLN A 102 11.98 -5.40 -26.08
N LEU A 103 12.13 -4.09 -26.19
CA LEU A 103 11.03 -3.12 -26.01
C LEU A 103 9.86 -3.48 -26.95
N LEU A 104 8.67 -3.71 -26.36
CA LEU A 104 7.48 -4.04 -27.12
C LEU A 104 6.54 -2.83 -27.18
N LYS A 105 6.26 -2.35 -28.40
CA LYS A 105 5.41 -1.19 -28.67
C LYS A 105 4.11 -1.63 -29.35
N PRO A 106 3.00 -0.86 -29.18
CA PRO A 106 1.77 -1.06 -29.94
C PRO A 106 2.05 -1.17 -31.44
N GLY A 107 1.42 -2.14 -32.12
CA GLY A 107 1.58 -2.44 -33.53
C GLY A 107 2.67 -3.44 -33.86
N MET A 108 3.58 -3.76 -32.95
CA MET A 108 4.64 -4.75 -33.17
C MET A 108 4.10 -6.18 -33.10
N GLN A 109 4.79 -7.10 -33.79
CA GLN A 109 4.60 -8.54 -33.64
C GLN A 109 5.66 -9.11 -32.69
N ASP A 110 5.21 -9.89 -31.70
CA ASP A 110 6.09 -10.48 -30.73
C ASP A 110 5.46 -11.77 -30.15
N PRO A 111 6.21 -12.85 -30.00
CA PRO A 111 5.71 -14.11 -29.46
C PRO A 111 5.21 -14.04 -28.02
N ARG A 112 5.54 -12.98 -27.27
CA ARG A 112 5.04 -12.74 -25.90
C ARG A 112 3.60 -12.21 -25.87
N VAL A 113 3.05 -11.73 -26.98
CA VAL A 113 1.73 -11.11 -27.04
C VAL A 113 0.59 -11.99 -26.51
N PRO A 114 0.52 -13.30 -26.81
CA PRO A 114 -0.49 -14.18 -26.24
C PRO A 114 -0.43 -14.24 -24.71
N VAL A 115 0.76 -14.44 -24.15
CA VAL A 115 0.99 -14.50 -22.68
C VAL A 115 0.68 -13.14 -22.03
N LEU A 116 1.01 -12.03 -22.70
CA LEU A 116 0.67 -10.69 -22.26
C LEU A 116 -0.86 -10.49 -22.18
N ALA A 117 -1.60 -10.97 -23.19
CA ALA A 117 -3.05 -10.89 -23.20
C ALA A 117 -3.68 -11.73 -22.08
N GLU A 118 -3.19 -12.96 -21.87
CA GLU A 118 -3.60 -13.80 -20.74
C GLU A 118 -3.32 -13.12 -19.38
N ARG A 119 -2.18 -12.46 -19.25
CA ARG A 119 -1.83 -11.71 -18.06
C ARG A 119 -2.81 -10.56 -17.82
N MET A 120 -3.12 -9.75 -18.83
CA MET A 120 -4.05 -8.63 -18.71
C MET A 120 -5.48 -9.11 -18.42
N LEU A 121 -5.91 -10.23 -19.01
CA LEU A 121 -7.19 -10.86 -18.69
C LEU A 121 -7.24 -11.34 -17.24
N SER A 122 -6.20 -12.04 -16.78
CA SER A 122 -6.16 -12.61 -15.43
C SER A 122 -6.15 -11.56 -14.31
N GLU A 123 -5.74 -10.34 -14.60
CA GLU A 123 -5.80 -9.19 -13.70
C GLU A 123 -7.04 -8.28 -13.92
N GLY A 124 -7.88 -8.60 -14.91
CA GLY A 124 -9.12 -7.87 -15.18
C GLY A 124 -8.97 -6.60 -16.02
N TYR A 125 -7.85 -6.45 -16.73
CA TYR A 125 -7.63 -5.33 -17.67
C TYR A 125 -8.16 -5.62 -19.08
N LEU A 126 -8.48 -6.89 -19.36
CA LEU A 126 -9.19 -7.34 -20.57
C LEU A 126 -10.42 -8.13 -20.17
N ASP A 127 -11.48 -8.04 -20.97
CA ASP A 127 -12.71 -8.81 -20.77
C ASP A 127 -12.66 -10.17 -21.48
N HIS A 128 -11.84 -10.28 -22.54
CA HIS A 128 -11.69 -11.51 -23.34
C HIS A 128 -10.30 -11.60 -23.96
N LEU A 129 -9.90 -12.82 -24.31
CA LEU A 129 -8.64 -13.03 -25.03
C LEU A 129 -8.79 -12.68 -26.51
N PRO A 130 -7.83 -11.95 -27.09
CA PRO A 130 -7.69 -11.92 -28.55
C PRO A 130 -7.46 -13.34 -29.12
N LYS A 131 -7.63 -13.51 -30.42
CA LYS A 131 -7.40 -14.82 -31.05
C LYS A 131 -6.04 -15.40 -30.59
N PRO A 132 -5.97 -16.68 -30.15
CA PRO A 132 -4.76 -17.25 -29.49
C PRO A 132 -3.50 -17.24 -30.36
N THR A 133 -3.66 -17.19 -31.68
CA THR A 133 -2.55 -17.17 -32.65
C THR A 133 -2.10 -15.75 -33.01
N ASN A 134 -2.74 -14.72 -32.45
CA ASN A 134 -2.41 -13.35 -32.78
C ASN A 134 -1.19 -12.90 -31.99
N THR A 135 -0.05 -12.73 -32.64
CA THR A 135 1.18 -12.18 -32.07
C THR A 135 1.30 -10.67 -32.26
N THR A 136 0.29 -10.02 -32.84
CA THR A 136 0.29 -8.57 -33.03
C THR A 136 -0.18 -7.86 -31.76
N TYR A 137 0.64 -6.95 -31.25
CA TYR A 137 0.28 -6.09 -30.11
C TYR A 137 -0.76 -5.03 -30.53
N GLY A 138 -2.01 -5.44 -30.56
CA GLY A 138 -3.13 -4.62 -31.05
C GLY A 138 -3.56 -3.51 -30.10
N PRO A 139 -4.44 -2.59 -30.59
CA PRO A 139 -4.84 -1.41 -29.83
C PRO A 139 -5.61 -1.71 -28.55
N GLU A 140 -6.43 -2.75 -28.52
CA GLU A 140 -7.18 -3.17 -27.33
C GLU A 140 -6.23 -3.61 -26.19
N LEU A 141 -5.28 -4.47 -26.50
CA LEU A 141 -4.26 -4.91 -25.54
C LEU A 141 -3.36 -3.75 -25.10
N ALA A 142 -3.07 -2.80 -26.00
CA ALA A 142 -2.32 -1.59 -25.67
C ALA A 142 -3.09 -0.69 -24.70
N ALA A 143 -4.41 -0.57 -24.84
CA ALA A 143 -5.26 0.14 -23.90
C ALA A 143 -5.28 -0.54 -22.52
N ALA A 144 -5.38 -1.87 -22.47
CA ALA A 144 -5.29 -2.64 -21.23
C ALA A 144 -3.94 -2.41 -20.51
N VAL A 145 -2.83 -2.44 -21.24
CA VAL A 145 -1.50 -2.16 -20.70
C VAL A 145 -1.37 -0.72 -20.18
N LYS A 146 -1.96 0.28 -20.88
CA LYS A 146 -1.99 1.66 -20.39
C LYS A 146 -2.75 1.79 -19.07
N SER A 147 -3.90 1.11 -18.93
CA SER A 147 -4.66 1.07 -17.69
C SER A 147 -3.83 0.42 -16.56
N PHE A 148 -3.20 -0.71 -16.84
CA PHE A 148 -2.26 -1.35 -15.90
C PHE A 148 -1.14 -0.39 -15.48
N GLN A 149 -0.50 0.28 -16.42
CA GLN A 149 0.58 1.24 -16.14
C GLN A 149 0.09 2.40 -15.26
N LEU A 150 -1.10 2.92 -15.54
CA LEU A 150 -1.70 4.00 -14.76
C LEU A 150 -1.94 3.57 -13.31
N ASP A 151 -2.56 2.42 -13.10
CA ASP A 151 -2.87 1.88 -11.77
C ASP A 151 -1.60 1.59 -10.95
N HIS A 152 -0.49 1.29 -11.63
CA HIS A 152 0.80 1.02 -11.01
C HIS A 152 1.77 2.22 -11.01
N SER A 153 1.24 3.44 -11.25
CA SER A 153 2.01 4.69 -11.25
C SER A 153 3.18 4.72 -12.24
N LEU A 154 3.09 3.92 -13.30
CA LEU A 154 4.03 3.93 -14.42
C LEU A 154 3.64 4.98 -15.48
N GLN A 155 4.51 5.22 -16.45
CA GLN A 155 4.17 6.02 -17.63
C GLN A 155 3.17 5.23 -18.49
N ALA A 156 1.96 5.77 -18.66
CA ALA A 156 0.86 5.11 -19.37
C ALA A 156 0.96 5.31 -20.90
N ASP A 157 2.06 4.84 -21.51
CA ASP A 157 2.32 4.93 -22.95
C ASP A 157 1.96 3.66 -23.74
N GLY A 158 1.66 2.57 -23.01
CA GLY A 158 1.40 1.25 -23.58
C GLY A 158 2.67 0.52 -24.03
N VAL A 159 3.86 1.06 -23.75
CA VAL A 159 5.12 0.41 -24.10
C VAL A 159 5.57 -0.52 -23.00
N ILE A 160 5.90 -1.77 -23.33
CA ILE A 160 6.42 -2.74 -22.38
C ILE A 160 7.94 -2.68 -22.39
N GLY A 161 8.46 -1.85 -21.51
CA GLY A 161 9.88 -1.77 -21.18
C GLY A 161 10.22 -2.54 -19.90
N PRO A 162 11.47 -2.50 -19.46
CA PRO A 162 11.94 -3.25 -18.27
C PRO A 162 11.14 -2.91 -17.00
N GLY A 163 10.77 -1.63 -16.80
CA GLY A 163 9.97 -1.19 -15.64
C GLY A 163 8.56 -1.78 -15.64
N THR A 164 7.85 -1.69 -16.78
CA THR A 164 6.51 -2.25 -16.95
C THR A 164 6.54 -3.78 -16.78
N LEU A 165 7.54 -4.45 -17.37
CA LEU A 165 7.68 -5.90 -17.28
C LEU A 165 7.97 -6.36 -15.85
N LYS A 166 8.82 -5.65 -15.13
CA LYS A 166 9.13 -5.93 -13.72
C LYS A 166 7.86 -5.83 -12.86
N GLU A 167 7.10 -4.77 -13.03
CA GLU A 167 5.87 -4.54 -12.26
C GLU A 167 4.78 -5.56 -12.61
N MET A 168 4.63 -5.88 -13.90
CA MET A 168 3.69 -6.88 -14.39
C MET A 168 3.99 -8.29 -13.85
N ASN A 169 5.26 -8.64 -13.70
CA ASN A 169 5.68 -9.96 -13.22
C ASN A 169 5.70 -10.09 -11.69
N VAL A 170 5.23 -9.10 -10.94
CA VAL A 170 4.96 -9.26 -9.51
C VAL A 170 3.87 -10.32 -9.33
N SER A 171 4.14 -11.33 -8.49
CA SER A 171 3.23 -12.45 -8.30
C SER A 171 1.99 -12.06 -7.47
N ALA A 172 0.91 -12.83 -7.62
CA ALA A 172 -0.31 -12.64 -6.81
C ALA A 172 -0.03 -12.77 -5.29
N GLN A 173 0.88 -13.67 -4.90
CA GLN A 173 1.31 -13.77 -3.50
C GLN A 173 2.03 -12.50 -3.04
N ALA A 174 2.96 -11.99 -3.84
CA ALA A 174 3.68 -10.75 -3.51
C ALA A 174 2.71 -9.55 -3.41
N ARG A 175 1.69 -9.45 -4.27
CA ARG A 175 0.64 -8.42 -4.17
C ARG A 175 -0.15 -8.55 -2.86
N ARG A 176 -0.52 -9.76 -2.47
CA ARG A 176 -1.19 -10.02 -1.19
C ARG A 176 -0.30 -9.62 -0.01
N ASP A 177 0.98 -9.92 -0.06
CA ASP A 177 1.93 -9.51 0.97
C ASP A 177 2.13 -7.98 1.01
N GLN A 178 2.11 -7.29 -0.13
CA GLN A 178 2.11 -5.83 -0.20
C GLN A 178 0.89 -5.22 0.52
N LEU A 179 -0.32 -5.79 0.39
CA LEU A 179 -1.50 -5.33 1.13
C LEU A 179 -1.26 -5.42 2.64
N ARG A 180 -0.70 -6.54 3.12
CA ARG A 180 -0.39 -6.74 4.54
C ARG A 180 0.68 -5.78 5.05
N ILE A 181 1.75 -5.59 4.29
CA ILE A 181 2.84 -4.67 4.65
C ILE A 181 2.32 -3.23 4.68
N ASN A 182 1.48 -2.84 3.74
CA ASN A 182 0.92 -1.48 3.72
C ASN A 182 -0.06 -1.23 4.87
N LEU A 183 -0.80 -2.25 5.34
CA LEU A 183 -1.58 -2.13 6.58
C LEU A 183 -0.71 -1.84 7.79
N GLU A 184 0.46 -2.47 7.87
CA GLU A 184 1.43 -2.21 8.92
C GLU A 184 2.01 -0.78 8.82
N ARG A 185 2.40 -0.35 7.63
CA ARG A 185 2.91 1.01 7.38
C ARG A 185 1.88 2.09 7.72
N PHE A 186 0.60 1.86 7.42
CA PHE A 186 -0.46 2.79 7.81
C PHE A 186 -0.57 2.96 9.32
N ARG A 187 -0.33 1.92 10.12
CA ARG A 187 -0.31 2.03 11.59
C ARG A 187 0.83 2.92 12.07
N TRP A 188 2.02 2.80 11.48
CA TRP A 188 3.16 3.65 11.81
C TRP A 188 2.90 5.12 11.55
N MET A 189 2.20 5.42 10.43
CA MET A 189 1.95 6.79 9.98
C MET A 189 0.65 7.38 10.51
N ALA A 190 -0.23 6.58 11.12
CA ALA A 190 -1.59 7.00 11.43
C ALA A 190 -1.65 8.25 12.31
N GLN A 191 -0.71 8.36 13.24
CA GLN A 191 -0.61 9.49 14.17
C GLN A 191 -0.08 10.78 13.50
N ASP A 192 0.56 10.65 12.34
CA ASP A 192 1.14 11.78 11.61
C ASP A 192 0.18 12.41 10.59
N PHE A 193 -0.94 11.73 10.28
CA PHE A 193 -1.92 12.27 9.34
C PHE A 193 -2.79 13.33 9.98
N GLU A 194 -2.70 14.56 9.46
CA GLU A 194 -3.61 15.64 9.80
C GLU A 194 -4.73 15.74 8.75
N PRO A 195 -5.98 16.07 9.16
CA PRO A 195 -7.12 16.19 8.24
C PRO A 195 -6.88 17.21 7.12
N THR A 196 -6.16 18.29 7.42
CA THR A 196 -5.71 19.27 6.42
C THR A 196 -4.20 19.18 6.33
N SER A 197 -3.74 18.63 5.22
CA SER A 197 -2.32 18.32 5.04
C SER A 197 -1.91 18.24 3.58
N LEU A 198 -0.62 18.36 3.36
CA LEU A 198 0.03 18.16 2.09
C LEU A 198 0.86 16.87 2.20
N LEU A 199 0.52 15.86 1.41
CA LEU A 199 1.18 14.56 1.42
C LEU A 199 1.99 14.35 0.15
N VAL A 200 3.28 14.08 0.30
CA VAL A 200 4.14 13.62 -0.80
C VAL A 200 4.23 12.10 -0.76
N ASN A 201 3.61 11.45 -1.73
CA ASN A 201 3.77 10.01 -1.95
C ASN A 201 5.05 9.80 -2.76
N VAL A 202 6.17 9.56 -2.06
CA VAL A 202 7.50 9.44 -2.68
C VAL A 202 7.55 8.29 -3.72
N PRO A 203 7.07 7.06 -3.44
CA PRO A 203 7.08 5.98 -4.42
C PRO A 203 6.31 6.28 -5.70
N ALA A 204 5.19 7.00 -5.60
CA ALA A 204 4.36 7.37 -6.74
C ALA A 204 4.76 8.70 -7.40
N ALA A 205 5.68 9.46 -6.80
CA ALA A 205 6.05 10.81 -7.18
C ALA A 205 4.81 11.73 -7.32
N LEU A 206 3.89 11.64 -6.35
CA LEU A 206 2.66 12.41 -6.30
C LEU A 206 2.62 13.32 -5.08
N LEU A 207 2.19 14.56 -5.30
CA LEU A 207 1.82 15.52 -4.28
C LEU A 207 0.30 15.58 -4.18
N MET A 208 -0.23 15.41 -2.99
CA MET A 208 -1.67 15.45 -2.71
C MET A 208 -1.99 16.44 -1.61
N VAL A 209 -3.04 17.23 -1.81
CA VAL A 209 -3.56 18.16 -0.80
C VAL A 209 -4.86 17.59 -0.25
N TYR A 210 -4.91 17.52 1.08
CA TYR A 210 -6.09 17.09 1.84
C TYR A 210 -6.70 18.28 2.55
N GLN A 211 -8.03 18.37 2.53
CA GLN A 211 -8.82 19.29 3.33
C GLN A 211 -9.91 18.48 4.04
N ASN A 212 -9.94 18.56 5.36
CA ASN A 212 -10.87 17.78 6.19
C ASN A 212 -10.86 16.27 5.89
N GLY A 213 -9.69 15.71 5.64
CA GLY A 213 -9.51 14.28 5.32
C GLY A 213 -9.84 13.89 3.87
N VAL A 214 -10.34 14.82 3.06
CA VAL A 214 -10.71 14.56 1.65
C VAL A 214 -9.58 15.07 0.74
N PRO A 215 -9.15 14.29 -0.26
CA PRO A 215 -8.20 14.77 -1.25
C PRO A 215 -8.88 15.78 -2.18
N VAL A 216 -8.39 17.03 -2.19
CA VAL A 216 -8.96 18.14 -2.99
C VAL A 216 -8.12 18.46 -4.23
N TRP A 217 -6.86 18.06 -4.24
CA TRP A 217 -5.97 18.31 -5.36
C TRP A 217 -4.79 17.34 -5.37
N GLN A 218 -4.29 17.01 -6.55
CA GLN A 218 -3.08 16.22 -6.73
C GLN A 218 -2.30 16.64 -7.99
N THR A 219 -0.99 16.47 -7.94
CA THR A 219 -0.11 16.67 -9.08
C THR A 219 1.12 15.76 -8.99
N ARG A 220 1.84 15.64 -10.10
CA ARG A 220 3.16 15.01 -10.10
C ARG A 220 4.16 15.92 -9.41
N THR A 221 5.10 15.30 -8.71
CA THR A 221 6.21 16.03 -8.05
C THR A 221 7.54 15.35 -8.35
N GLN A 222 8.62 16.09 -8.15
CA GLN A 222 9.96 15.52 -8.24
C GLN A 222 10.35 14.96 -6.87
N VAL A 223 10.82 13.72 -6.87
CA VAL A 223 11.32 13.00 -5.70
C VAL A 223 12.77 12.59 -5.92
N GLY A 224 13.46 12.24 -4.84
CA GLY A 224 14.85 11.78 -4.88
C GLY A 224 15.02 10.47 -5.66
N ARG A 225 16.26 10.20 -6.04
CA ARG A 225 16.69 8.96 -6.70
C ARG A 225 17.15 7.94 -5.65
N PRO A 226 17.37 6.66 -6.00
CA PRO A 226 17.85 5.64 -5.05
C PRO A 226 19.18 6.01 -4.36
N ASP A 227 20.06 6.73 -5.06
CA ASP A 227 21.34 7.24 -4.56
C ASP A 227 21.24 8.55 -3.77
N ARG A 228 20.07 9.23 -3.86
CA ARG A 228 19.77 10.49 -3.15
C ARG A 228 18.30 10.50 -2.76
N GLN A 229 17.97 9.71 -1.77
CA GLN A 229 16.60 9.48 -1.35
C GLN A 229 15.93 10.71 -0.72
N THR A 230 14.65 10.91 -1.02
CA THR A 230 13.82 11.87 -0.28
C THR A 230 13.57 11.31 1.13
N PRO A 231 13.91 12.05 2.21
CA PRO A 231 13.66 11.60 3.56
C PRO A 231 12.14 11.53 3.83
N LEU A 232 11.74 10.59 4.70
CA LEU A 232 10.39 10.54 5.24
C LEU A 232 10.37 11.44 6.48
N LEU A 233 9.65 12.55 6.40
CA LEU A 233 9.58 13.52 7.49
C LEU A 233 8.18 14.17 7.53
N LYS A 234 7.82 14.67 8.71
CA LYS A 234 6.69 15.57 8.92
C LYS A 234 7.21 16.98 9.14
N SER A 235 6.63 17.96 8.46
CA SER A 235 7.01 19.37 8.59
C SER A 235 5.82 20.27 8.26
N ARG A 236 5.99 21.57 8.43
CA ARG A 236 5.00 22.59 8.05
C ARG A 236 5.48 23.41 6.86
N VAL A 237 4.56 23.75 5.96
CA VAL A 237 4.84 24.68 4.87
C VAL A 237 4.91 26.09 5.45
N THR A 238 6.08 26.70 5.42
CA THR A 238 6.33 28.06 5.94
C THR A 238 6.53 29.10 4.86
N ARG A 239 6.87 28.66 3.64
CA ARG A 239 7.17 29.55 2.51
C ARG A 239 6.80 28.90 1.19
N LEU A 240 6.26 29.68 0.28
CA LEU A 240 6.07 29.34 -1.13
C LEU A 240 6.93 30.28 -1.98
N THR A 241 7.81 29.72 -2.80
CA THR A 241 8.63 30.49 -3.75
C THR A 241 8.17 30.15 -5.17
N LEU A 242 7.76 31.18 -5.91
CA LEU A 242 7.38 31.06 -7.32
C LEU A 242 8.61 31.40 -8.18
N ASN A 243 8.84 30.61 -9.23
CA ASN A 243 9.97 30.75 -10.14
C ASN A 243 11.33 30.86 -9.40
N PRO A 244 11.75 29.83 -8.64
CA PRO A 244 13.02 29.85 -7.96
C PRO A 244 14.16 29.94 -9.00
N THR A 245 15.06 30.90 -8.83
CA THR A 245 16.29 31.06 -9.62
C THR A 245 17.37 30.12 -9.12
#